data_2a7e1186c585bbe1670018efc99df7d4
#
_entry.id   2a7e1186c585bbe1670018efc99df7d4
#
_cell.length_a   1.000
_cell.length_b   1.000
_cell.length_c   1.000
_cell.angle_alpha   90.00
_cell.angle_beta   90.00
_cell.angle_gamma   90.00
#
_symmetry.space_group_name_H-M   'P 1'
#
loop_
_entity.id
_entity.type
_entity.pdbx_description
1 polymer ?
#
loop_
_entity_poly.entity_id
_entity_poly.type
_entity_poly.pdbx_seq_one_letter_code
_entity_poly.pdbx_strand_id
1 'polypeptide(L)'
;FKVKPTGANEAIARTHIAFRRRAKAAGAFSLVAMICVTVALTYGVAQTQKVVTLSPPEDYSLADGVATIKFSQISDGHLHRFEYRAKDGTSMRFIIIKKNGGAYGVGLDACDNCGDAGYYEKDGKIICKKCDVAINLATIGFKGGCNPIPFDYHVKPGKIVIQTSTLD
;
A
#
# COMPACT_ATOMS: atom_id res chain seq x y z
N PHE A 1 0.58 -50.91 -17.08
CA PHE A 1 1.32 -51.81 -17.97
C PHE A 1 2.21 -52.71 -17.12
N LYS A 2 1.79 -53.99 -16.96
CA LYS A 2 2.63 -55.07 -16.35
C LYS A 2 3.49 -55.69 -17.44
N VAL A 3 4.64 -55.14 -17.72
CA VAL A 3 5.65 -55.83 -18.53
C VAL A 3 6.35 -56.85 -17.65
N LYS A 4 6.09 -58.14 -17.88
CA LYS A 4 6.88 -59.25 -17.31
C LYS A 4 8.28 -59.20 -17.92
N PRO A 5 9.37 -59.18 -17.15
CA PRO A 5 10.69 -59.30 -17.68
C PRO A 5 10.87 -60.75 -18.23
N THR A 6 11.02 -60.88 -19.50
CA THR A 6 11.31 -62.17 -20.17
C THR A 6 12.82 -62.45 -20.03
N GLY A 7 13.16 -63.55 -19.37
CA GLY A 7 14.51 -64.11 -19.42
C GLY A 7 15.57 -63.53 -18.49
N ALA A 8 15.18 -62.96 -17.38
CA ALA A 8 16.14 -62.32 -16.52
C ALA A 8 16.43 -63.11 -15.24
N ASN A 9 17.71 -63.17 -14.94
CA ASN A 9 18.23 -63.47 -13.63
C ASN A 9 17.50 -62.65 -12.54
N GLU A 10 17.21 -63.24 -11.38
CA GLU A 10 16.48 -62.57 -10.27
C GLU A 10 17.11 -61.24 -9.85
N ALA A 11 18.42 -61.06 -9.99
CA ALA A 11 19.13 -59.83 -9.70
C ALA A 11 18.66 -58.68 -10.60
N ILE A 12 18.45 -58.91 -11.88
CA ILE A 12 17.97 -57.93 -12.86
C ILE A 12 16.52 -57.57 -12.57
N ALA A 13 15.69 -58.54 -12.20
CA ALA A 13 14.29 -58.28 -11.82
C ALA A 13 14.22 -57.39 -10.57
N ARG A 14 15.07 -57.59 -9.56
CA ARG A 14 15.15 -56.74 -8.35
C ARG A 14 15.56 -55.31 -8.67
N THR A 15 16.55 -55.11 -9.57
CA THR A 15 16.97 -53.76 -9.97
C THR A 15 15.85 -53.02 -10.70
N HIS A 16 15.10 -53.66 -11.59
CA HIS A 16 13.93 -53.04 -12.25
C HIS A 16 12.83 -52.67 -11.28
N ILE A 17 12.54 -53.48 -10.28
CA ILE A 17 11.55 -53.17 -9.25
C ILE A 17 12.03 -51.98 -8.39
N ALA A 18 13.29 -51.96 -8.00
CA ALA A 18 13.88 -50.87 -7.23
C ALA A 18 13.86 -49.56 -8.02
N PHE A 19 14.23 -49.60 -9.31
CA PHE A 19 14.15 -48.42 -10.18
C PHE A 19 12.72 -47.86 -10.32
N ARG A 20 11.74 -48.74 -10.54
CA ARG A 20 10.31 -48.31 -10.61
C ARG A 20 9.83 -47.70 -9.29
N ARG A 21 10.23 -48.24 -8.15
CA ARG A 21 9.88 -47.68 -6.84
C ARG A 21 10.51 -46.29 -6.67
N ARG A 22 11.79 -46.14 -7.03
CA ARG A 22 12.48 -44.83 -6.98
C ARG A 22 11.85 -43.80 -7.92
N ALA A 23 11.53 -44.22 -9.16
CA ALA A 23 10.87 -43.34 -10.13
C ALA A 23 9.49 -42.88 -9.66
N LYS A 24 8.68 -43.78 -9.05
CA LYS A 24 7.39 -43.40 -8.45
C LYS A 24 7.54 -42.47 -7.27
N ALA A 25 8.52 -42.72 -6.39
CA ALA A 25 8.80 -41.87 -5.25
C ALA A 25 9.29 -40.47 -5.72
N ALA A 26 10.18 -40.41 -6.71
CA ALA A 26 10.62 -39.15 -7.29
C ALA A 26 9.45 -38.35 -7.93
N GLY A 27 8.58 -39.05 -8.69
CA GLY A 27 7.38 -38.42 -9.27
C GLY A 27 6.42 -37.89 -8.22
N ALA A 28 6.17 -38.65 -7.15
CA ALA A 28 5.35 -38.22 -6.03
C ALA A 28 5.94 -37.00 -5.32
N PHE A 29 7.27 -37.05 -5.06
CA PHE A 29 7.97 -35.91 -4.44
C PHE A 29 7.91 -34.65 -5.31
N SER A 30 8.15 -34.78 -6.63
CA SER A 30 8.04 -33.64 -7.55
C SER A 30 6.63 -33.03 -7.58
N LEU A 31 5.59 -33.87 -7.53
CA LEU A 31 4.21 -33.40 -7.49
C LEU A 31 3.94 -32.63 -6.20
N VAL A 32 4.35 -33.17 -5.06
CA VAL A 32 4.17 -32.49 -3.75
C VAL A 32 4.96 -31.17 -3.73
N ALA A 33 6.21 -31.18 -4.21
CA ALA A 33 7.01 -29.95 -4.28
C ALA A 33 6.35 -28.88 -5.16
N MET A 34 5.80 -29.26 -6.30
CA MET A 34 5.09 -28.33 -7.19
C MET A 34 3.84 -27.74 -6.51
N ILE A 35 3.05 -28.57 -5.81
CA ILE A 35 1.89 -28.10 -5.04
C ILE A 35 2.33 -27.12 -3.94
N CYS A 36 3.38 -27.44 -3.19
CA CYS A 36 3.90 -26.54 -2.15
C CYS A 36 4.36 -25.20 -2.71
N VAL A 37 5.06 -25.20 -3.84
CA VAL A 37 5.50 -23.96 -4.50
C VAL A 37 4.31 -23.14 -5.00
N THR A 38 3.33 -23.77 -5.65
CA THR A 38 2.13 -23.04 -6.12
C THR A 38 1.33 -22.44 -4.95
N VAL A 39 1.15 -23.19 -3.86
CA VAL A 39 0.47 -22.68 -2.66
C VAL A 39 1.26 -21.53 -2.04
N ALA A 40 2.57 -21.64 -1.91
CA ALA A 40 3.42 -20.58 -1.37
C ALA A 40 3.36 -19.29 -2.22
N LEU A 41 3.43 -19.44 -3.55
CA LEU A 41 3.34 -18.30 -4.47
C LEU A 41 1.95 -17.65 -4.43
N THR A 42 0.87 -18.44 -4.47
CA THR A 42 -0.51 -17.88 -4.43
C THR A 42 -0.78 -17.21 -3.09
N TYR A 43 -0.35 -17.80 -1.97
CA TYR A 43 -0.48 -17.19 -0.65
C TYR A 43 0.35 -15.91 -0.55
N GLY A 44 1.60 -15.91 -1.04
CA GLY A 44 2.47 -14.74 -1.09
C GLY A 44 1.85 -13.60 -1.88
N VAL A 45 1.37 -13.87 -3.10
CA VAL A 45 0.69 -12.88 -3.94
C VAL A 45 -0.58 -12.34 -3.26
N ALA A 46 -1.40 -13.21 -2.66
CA ALA A 46 -2.60 -12.78 -1.95
C ALA A 46 -2.30 -11.86 -0.76
N GLN A 47 -1.17 -12.04 -0.07
CA GLN A 47 -0.75 -11.15 1.02
C GLN A 47 -0.25 -9.80 0.51
N THR A 48 0.43 -9.75 -0.64
CA THR A 48 0.90 -8.49 -1.24
C THR A 48 -0.22 -7.69 -1.88
N GLN A 49 -1.32 -8.33 -2.29
CA GLN A 49 -2.49 -7.70 -2.90
C GLN A 49 -3.57 -7.26 -1.89
N LYS A 50 -3.26 -7.19 -0.60
CA LYS A 50 -4.19 -6.61 0.37
C LYS A 50 -4.49 -5.18 -0.03
N VAL A 51 -5.72 -4.95 -0.51
CA VAL A 51 -6.19 -3.62 -0.87
C VAL A 51 -6.25 -2.77 0.40
N VAL A 52 -5.31 -1.85 0.53
CA VAL A 52 -5.34 -0.87 1.61
C VAL A 52 -6.48 0.11 1.33
N THR A 53 -7.46 0.16 2.21
CA THR A 53 -8.53 1.15 2.16
C THR A 53 -8.02 2.43 2.81
N LEU A 54 -8.14 3.55 2.10
CA LEU A 54 -7.84 4.87 2.67
C LEU A 54 -8.89 5.24 3.71
N SER A 55 -8.51 5.99 4.75
CA SER A 55 -9.49 6.57 5.69
C SER A 55 -10.46 7.47 4.93
N PRO A 56 -11.74 7.52 5.31
CA PRO A 56 -12.70 8.45 4.71
C PRO A 56 -12.25 9.90 4.97
N PRO A 57 -12.64 10.85 4.09
CA PRO A 57 -12.43 12.26 4.36
C PRO A 57 -13.18 12.73 5.61
N GLU A 58 -12.58 13.64 6.35
CA GLU A 58 -13.15 14.27 7.54
C GLU A 58 -13.85 15.58 7.19
N ASP A 59 -14.84 15.94 8.00
CA ASP A 59 -15.56 17.21 7.86
C ASP A 59 -14.70 18.39 8.31
N TYR A 60 -14.89 19.53 7.65
CA TYR A 60 -14.27 20.80 8.00
C TYR A 60 -15.22 21.97 7.66
N SER A 61 -14.90 23.17 8.12
CA SER A 61 -15.69 24.35 7.81
C SER A 61 -15.24 24.96 6.49
N LEU A 62 -16.18 25.09 5.54
CA LEU A 62 -15.96 25.76 4.26
C LEU A 62 -16.93 26.95 4.14
N ALA A 63 -16.40 28.17 4.07
CA ALA A 63 -17.17 29.38 3.90
C ALA A 63 -16.41 30.38 3.02
N ASP A 64 -17.09 31.03 2.11
CA ASP A 64 -16.57 32.11 1.24
C ASP A 64 -15.26 31.73 0.53
N GLY A 65 -15.15 30.47 0.04
CA GLY A 65 -13.94 29.98 -0.61
C GLY A 65 -12.75 29.75 0.33
N VAL A 66 -13.02 29.63 1.63
CA VAL A 66 -11.99 29.40 2.65
C VAL A 66 -12.29 28.13 3.43
N ALA A 67 -11.42 27.15 3.34
CA ALA A 67 -11.44 25.95 4.16
C ALA A 67 -10.72 26.24 5.49
N THR A 68 -11.39 25.91 6.60
CA THR A 68 -10.88 26.11 7.95
C THR A 68 -10.89 24.81 8.72
N ILE A 69 -9.71 24.37 9.17
CA ILE A 69 -9.49 23.13 9.95
C ILE A 69 -8.96 23.52 11.34
N LYS A 70 -9.66 23.12 12.39
CA LYS A 70 -9.27 23.43 13.77
C LYS A 70 -8.11 22.54 14.23
N PHE A 71 -7.19 23.09 15.01
CA PHE A 71 -6.09 22.31 15.61
C PHE A 71 -6.58 21.19 16.52
N SER A 72 -7.72 21.40 17.21
CA SER A 72 -8.32 20.35 18.04
C SER A 72 -8.68 19.08 17.28
N GLN A 73 -8.85 19.18 15.97
CA GLN A 73 -9.15 18.04 15.09
C GLN A 73 -7.91 17.31 14.62
N ILE A 74 -6.79 18.02 14.44
CA ILE A 74 -5.58 17.53 13.75
C ILE A 74 -4.33 17.54 14.64
N SER A 75 -4.45 17.60 15.96
CA SER A 75 -3.31 17.75 16.88
C SER A 75 -2.84 16.45 17.52
N ASP A 76 -3.46 15.32 17.18
CA ASP A 76 -3.17 13.99 17.73
C ASP A 76 -1.92 13.33 17.15
N GLY A 77 -1.38 13.86 16.03
CA GLY A 77 -0.20 13.33 15.34
C GLY A 77 -0.51 12.25 14.31
N HIS A 78 -1.79 11.95 14.05
CA HIS A 78 -2.23 11.03 13.02
C HIS A 78 -2.48 11.71 11.67
N LEU A 79 -2.65 10.89 10.62
CA LEU A 79 -2.93 11.35 9.27
C LEU A 79 -4.41 11.70 9.12
N HIS A 80 -4.72 12.97 8.95
CA HIS A 80 -6.06 13.46 8.65
C HIS A 80 -6.24 13.69 7.17
N ARG A 81 -7.35 13.24 6.61
CA ARG A 81 -7.71 13.40 5.19
C ARG A 81 -8.95 14.24 5.07
N PHE A 82 -8.92 15.14 4.08
CA PHE A 82 -10.01 16.04 3.74
C PHE A 82 -10.27 15.97 2.25
N GLU A 83 -11.48 16.33 1.84
CA GLU A 83 -11.89 16.38 0.45
C GLU A 83 -12.50 17.74 0.13
N TYR A 84 -12.01 18.36 -0.92
CA TYR A 84 -12.58 19.56 -1.50
C TYR A 84 -13.15 19.23 -2.88
N ARG A 85 -14.36 19.64 -3.14
CA ARG A 85 -14.98 19.54 -4.45
C ARG A 85 -14.86 20.87 -5.18
N ALA A 86 -14.06 20.89 -6.23
CA ALA A 86 -13.87 22.07 -7.08
C ALA A 86 -15.14 22.43 -7.87
N LYS A 87 -15.19 23.62 -8.42
CA LYS A 87 -16.38 24.15 -9.16
C LYS A 87 -16.69 23.35 -10.43
N ASP A 88 -15.68 22.74 -11.04
CA ASP A 88 -15.82 21.85 -12.20
C ASP A 88 -16.32 20.44 -11.85
N GLY A 89 -16.52 20.14 -10.55
CA GLY A 89 -16.92 18.84 -10.04
C GLY A 89 -15.77 17.91 -9.69
N THR A 90 -14.52 18.31 -9.93
CA THR A 90 -13.34 17.52 -9.58
C THR A 90 -13.20 17.41 -8.07
N SER A 91 -12.95 16.21 -7.58
CA SER A 91 -12.69 15.97 -6.17
C SER A 91 -11.19 16.00 -5.89
N MET A 92 -10.76 16.92 -5.05
CA MET A 92 -9.37 17.09 -4.62
C MET A 92 -9.23 16.65 -3.18
N ARG A 93 -8.44 15.62 -2.93
CA ARG A 93 -8.12 15.19 -1.57
C ARG A 93 -6.82 15.83 -1.11
N PHE A 94 -6.79 16.25 0.15
CA PHE A 94 -5.60 16.74 0.82
C PHE A 94 -5.45 16.12 2.19
N ILE A 95 -4.23 16.13 2.69
CA ILE A 95 -3.87 15.54 3.97
C ILE A 95 -3.19 16.57 4.87
N ILE A 96 -3.41 16.42 6.16
CA ILE A 96 -2.76 17.20 7.19
C ILE A 96 -2.26 16.25 8.28
N ILE A 97 -1.05 16.48 8.76
CA ILE A 97 -0.47 15.74 9.88
C ILE A 97 0.35 16.67 10.77
N LYS A 98 0.22 16.53 12.07
CA LYS A 98 1.07 17.24 13.03
C LYS A 98 2.42 16.53 13.10
N LYS A 99 3.49 17.28 12.81
CA LYS A 99 4.86 16.78 12.87
C LYS A 99 5.41 16.82 14.29
N ASN A 100 6.49 16.07 14.52
CA ASN A 100 7.31 16.22 15.71
C ASN A 100 7.80 17.67 15.81
N GLY A 101 7.64 18.30 16.97
CA GLY A 101 7.98 19.71 17.16
C GLY A 101 6.82 20.70 16.94
N GLY A 102 5.61 20.21 16.64
CA GLY A 102 4.38 21.01 16.61
C GLY A 102 4.05 21.69 15.29
N ALA A 103 4.90 21.61 14.27
CA ALA A 103 4.58 22.07 12.92
C ALA A 103 3.59 21.12 12.23
N TYR A 104 2.88 21.62 11.22
CA TYR A 104 1.96 20.81 10.40
C TYR A 104 2.57 20.53 9.03
N GLY A 105 2.40 19.29 8.55
CA GLY A 105 2.63 18.91 7.16
C GLY A 105 1.29 18.96 6.43
N VAL A 106 1.21 19.72 5.36
CA VAL A 106 0.01 19.87 4.54
C VAL A 106 0.39 19.60 3.09
N GLY A 107 -0.44 18.87 2.37
CA GLY A 107 -0.22 18.59 0.95
C GLY A 107 -1.40 17.86 0.34
N LEU A 108 -1.42 17.75 -0.98
CA LEU A 108 -2.41 16.93 -1.69
C LEU A 108 -2.24 15.45 -1.30
N ASP A 109 -3.32 14.69 -1.27
CA ASP A 109 -3.30 13.23 -1.11
C ASP A 109 -2.84 12.54 -2.41
N ALA A 110 -1.79 13.11 -3.00
CA ALA A 110 -1.21 12.77 -4.29
C ALA A 110 0.28 13.12 -4.31
N CYS A 111 1.06 12.46 -5.18
CA CYS A 111 2.44 12.80 -5.43
C CYS A 111 2.79 12.80 -6.92
N ASP A 112 3.88 13.46 -7.30
CA ASP A 112 4.32 13.57 -8.69
C ASP A 112 4.54 12.19 -9.36
N ASN A 113 4.99 11.18 -8.62
CA ASN A 113 5.31 9.85 -9.17
C ASN A 113 4.12 8.89 -9.24
N CYS A 114 3.20 8.97 -8.28
CA CYS A 114 2.13 7.99 -8.11
C CYS A 114 0.73 8.53 -8.41
N GLY A 115 0.60 9.84 -8.67
CA GLY A 115 -0.68 10.50 -8.87
C GLY A 115 -1.52 10.52 -7.58
N ASP A 116 -2.82 10.41 -7.73
CA ASP A 116 -3.85 10.50 -6.69
C ASP A 116 -4.09 9.20 -5.90
N ALA A 117 -3.10 8.31 -5.85
CA ALA A 117 -3.21 7.02 -5.16
C ALA A 117 -3.50 7.17 -3.66
N GLY A 118 -3.05 8.26 -3.06
CA GLY A 118 -3.24 8.59 -1.66
C GLY A 118 -2.21 7.97 -0.72
N TYR A 119 -2.31 8.37 0.54
CA TYR A 119 -1.44 7.90 1.62
C TYR A 119 -2.26 7.23 2.72
N TYR A 120 -1.65 6.30 3.43
CA TYR A 120 -2.24 5.69 4.61
C TYR A 120 -1.23 5.62 5.74
N GLU A 121 -1.72 5.51 6.96
CA GLU A 121 -0.90 5.35 8.14
C GLU A 121 -0.81 3.88 8.54
N LYS A 122 0.41 3.41 8.81
CA LYS A 122 0.67 2.07 9.34
C LYS A 122 1.90 2.09 10.22
N ASP A 123 1.78 1.56 11.42
CA ASP A 123 2.86 1.47 12.41
C ASP A 123 3.55 2.83 12.68
N GLY A 124 2.75 3.92 12.75
CA GLY A 124 3.23 5.29 12.95
C GLY A 124 3.99 5.89 11.76
N LYS A 125 3.91 5.28 10.58
CA LYS A 125 4.52 5.76 9.33
C LYS A 125 3.45 6.11 8.31
N ILE A 126 3.68 7.18 7.56
CA ILE A 126 2.85 7.55 6.42
C ILE A 126 3.39 6.87 5.18
N ILE A 127 2.56 6.12 4.50
CA ILE A 127 2.95 5.24 3.38
C ILE A 127 2.15 5.61 2.13
N CYS A 128 2.83 5.77 1.01
CA CYS A 128 2.17 5.95 -0.28
C CYS A 128 1.49 4.64 -0.71
N LYS A 129 0.19 4.68 -0.99
CA LYS A 129 -0.61 3.50 -1.31
C LYS A 129 -0.16 2.76 -2.58
N LYS A 130 0.41 3.44 -3.56
CA LYS A 130 0.78 2.83 -4.84
C LYS A 130 2.14 2.14 -4.82
N CYS A 131 3.13 2.73 -4.15
CA CYS A 131 4.52 2.25 -4.18
C CYS A 131 5.01 1.70 -2.84
N ASP A 132 4.17 1.71 -1.79
CA ASP A 132 4.48 1.26 -0.42
C ASP A 132 5.72 1.92 0.22
N VAL A 133 6.12 3.08 -0.30
CA VAL A 133 7.23 3.86 0.25
C VAL A 133 6.75 4.61 1.49
N ALA A 134 7.46 4.43 2.60
CA ALA A 134 7.26 5.22 3.81
C ALA A 134 7.83 6.63 3.63
N ILE A 135 6.98 7.63 3.83
CA ILE A 135 7.35 9.05 3.71
C ILE A 135 7.95 9.53 5.04
N ASN A 136 9.03 10.27 4.95
CA ASN A 136 9.57 10.92 6.14
C ASN A 136 8.62 12.05 6.59
N LEU A 137 8.12 11.94 7.82
CA LEU A 137 7.18 12.91 8.39
C LEU A 137 7.69 14.37 8.30
N ALA A 138 8.99 14.57 8.48
CA ALA A 138 9.60 15.90 8.39
C ALA A 138 9.47 16.52 6.98
N THR A 139 9.48 15.69 5.93
CA THR A 139 9.45 16.15 4.53
C THR A 139 8.05 16.37 3.95
N ILE A 140 6.98 16.00 4.67
CA ILE A 140 5.61 16.31 4.23
C ILE A 140 5.43 17.84 4.17
N GLY A 141 4.98 18.35 3.04
CA GLY A 141 4.90 19.79 2.75
C GLY A 141 6.10 20.34 1.98
N PHE A 142 7.07 19.49 1.61
CA PHE A 142 8.13 19.84 0.65
C PHE A 142 7.92 19.09 -0.66
N LYS A 143 8.21 19.75 -1.78
CA LYS A 143 8.08 19.16 -3.10
C LYS A 143 9.17 18.11 -3.39
N GLY A 144 8.77 17.02 -4.03
CA GLY A 144 9.69 16.04 -4.62
C GLY A 144 9.46 14.60 -4.20
N GLY A 145 9.85 13.68 -5.07
CA GLY A 145 9.74 12.23 -4.87
C GLY A 145 8.31 11.75 -4.68
N CYS A 146 8.11 10.92 -3.65
CA CYS A 146 6.79 10.45 -3.26
C CYS A 146 6.15 11.29 -2.14
N ASN A 147 6.68 12.48 -1.86
CA ASN A 147 6.04 13.39 -0.90
C ASN A 147 4.68 13.88 -1.43
N PRO A 148 3.73 14.16 -0.54
CA PRO A 148 2.51 14.88 -0.88
C PRO A 148 2.83 16.20 -1.57
N ILE A 149 2.16 16.50 -2.67
CA ILE A 149 2.37 17.75 -3.42
C ILE A 149 1.96 18.92 -2.52
N PRO A 150 2.88 19.83 -2.17
CA PRO A 150 2.56 20.97 -1.33
C PRO A 150 1.70 21.99 -2.06
N PHE A 151 0.86 22.69 -1.32
CA PHE A 151 0.10 23.84 -1.76
C PHE A 151 0.08 24.92 -0.66
N ASP A 152 -0.32 26.13 -1.01
CA ASP A 152 -0.29 27.26 -0.07
C ASP A 152 -1.39 27.17 0.99
N TYR A 153 -1.01 27.39 2.23
CA TYR A 153 -1.91 27.45 3.37
C TYR A 153 -1.42 28.46 4.42
N HIS A 154 -2.29 28.88 5.30
CA HIS A 154 -1.95 29.81 6.38
C HIS A 154 -2.26 29.18 7.74
N VAL A 155 -1.30 29.31 8.64
CA VAL A 155 -1.48 28.95 10.05
C VAL A 155 -1.97 30.19 10.81
N LYS A 156 -3.14 30.08 11.44
CA LYS A 156 -3.69 31.10 12.33
C LYS A 156 -3.85 30.53 13.75
N PRO A 157 -3.98 31.34 14.79
CA PRO A 157 -4.20 30.83 16.14
C PRO A 157 -5.33 29.80 16.19
N GLY A 158 -5.00 28.57 16.57
CA GLY A 158 -5.96 27.46 16.73
C GLY A 158 -6.46 26.78 15.46
N LYS A 159 -5.99 27.17 14.27
CA LYS A 159 -6.51 26.62 13.00
C LYS A 159 -5.55 26.74 11.82
N ILE A 160 -5.76 25.88 10.83
CA ILE A 160 -5.22 26.01 9.47
C ILE A 160 -6.29 26.58 8.56
N VAL A 161 -5.90 27.48 7.69
CA VAL A 161 -6.77 28.16 6.71
C VAL A 161 -6.20 27.94 5.33
N ILE A 162 -7.03 27.45 4.41
CA ILE A 162 -6.68 27.16 3.02
C ILE A 162 -7.64 27.94 2.11
N GLN A 163 -7.10 28.69 1.17
CA GLN A 163 -7.89 29.31 0.12
C GLN A 163 -8.25 28.23 -0.90
N THR A 164 -9.53 28.06 -1.25
CA THR A 164 -9.92 27.01 -2.21
C THR A 164 -9.36 27.23 -3.60
N SER A 165 -9.01 28.48 -3.95
CA SER A 165 -8.32 28.80 -5.20
C SER A 165 -6.93 28.16 -5.32
N THR A 166 -6.35 27.66 -4.24
CA THR A 166 -5.09 26.89 -4.29
C THR A 166 -5.32 25.42 -4.56
N LEU A 167 -6.58 24.98 -4.54
CA LEU A 167 -7.04 23.61 -4.79
C LEU A 167 -7.80 23.49 -6.14
N ASP A 168 -8.10 24.61 -6.81
CA ASP A 168 -8.79 24.66 -8.11
C ASP A 168 -7.81 24.47 -9.31
#